data_7d1aacc08a5af77fa8445a00cdff904c
#
_entry.id   7d1aacc08a5af77fa8445a00cdff904c
#
_cell.length_a   1.000
_cell.length_b   1.000
_cell.length_c   1.000
_cell.angle_alpha   90.00
_cell.angle_beta   90.00
_cell.angle_gamma   90.00
#
_symmetry.space_group_name_H-M   'P 1'
#
loop_
_entity.id
_entity.type
_entity.pdbx_description
1 polymer ?
#
loop_
_entity_poly.entity_id
_entity_poly.type
_entity_poly.pdbx_seq_one_letter_code
_entity_poly.pdbx_strand_id
1 'polypeptide(L)'
;MNDAEILNKLNSQSAPCGETLGLRCIRFQSEPPEIEIEFEAKYEFTHSEGQVVQGGFVAAMLDAPMAHLLMGLYEEPITPMTLDINVSYLAPSKPGKLN
;
A
#
# COMPACT_ATOMS: atom_id res chain seq x y z
N MET A 1 14.96 -15.71 4.85
CA MET A 1 14.91 -14.44 5.59
C MET A 1 13.79 -14.49 6.62
N ASN A 2 14.01 -13.92 7.79
CA ASN A 2 12.94 -13.80 8.77
C ASN A 2 12.03 -12.60 8.42
N ASP A 3 10.93 -12.48 9.13
CA ASP A 3 9.93 -11.43 8.82
C ASP A 3 10.50 -10.01 8.95
N ALA A 4 11.40 -9.78 9.91
CA ALA A 4 12.02 -8.46 10.09
C ALA A 4 12.92 -8.11 8.91
N GLU A 5 13.66 -9.08 8.40
CA GLU A 5 14.52 -8.88 7.22
C GLU A 5 13.70 -8.63 5.97
N ILE A 6 12.58 -9.35 5.82
CA ILE A 6 11.66 -9.13 4.69
C ILE A 6 11.07 -7.73 4.75
N LEU A 7 10.65 -7.30 5.93
CA LEU A 7 10.10 -5.95 6.11
C LEU A 7 11.12 -4.89 5.68
N ASN A 8 12.37 -5.04 6.11
CA ASN A 8 13.43 -4.10 5.73
C ASN A 8 13.67 -4.10 4.22
N LYS A 9 13.65 -5.28 3.59
CA LYS A 9 13.82 -5.40 2.15
C LYS A 9 12.69 -4.70 1.41
N LEU A 10 11.44 -4.89 1.83
CA LEU A 10 10.29 -4.25 1.20
C LEU A 10 10.39 -2.73 1.29
N ASN A 11 10.86 -2.20 2.43
CA ASN A 11 11.01 -0.76 2.60
C ASN A 11 12.23 -0.18 1.91
N SER A 12 13.20 -1.00 1.53
CA SER A 12 14.39 -0.55 0.81
C SER A 12 14.17 -0.46 -0.70
N GLN A 13 13.08 -1.04 -1.19
CA GLN A 13 12.74 -1.05 -2.61
C GLN A 13 11.50 -0.21 -2.81
N SER A 14 11.67 1.03 -3.31
CA SER A 14 10.52 1.89 -3.53
C SER A 14 10.27 2.08 -5.02
N ALA A 15 9.04 1.78 -5.43
CA ALA A 15 8.57 2.09 -6.76
C ALA A 15 8.17 3.57 -6.81
N PRO A 16 8.26 4.24 -7.98
CA PRO A 16 7.85 5.63 -8.09
C PRO A 16 6.45 5.91 -7.57
N CYS A 17 5.48 5.06 -7.88
CA CYS A 17 4.11 5.24 -7.41
C CYS A 17 4.02 5.07 -5.89
N GLY A 18 4.80 4.17 -5.32
CA GLY A 18 4.85 3.99 -3.87
C GLY A 18 5.37 5.23 -3.17
N GLU A 19 6.40 5.86 -3.74
CA GLU A 19 6.93 7.10 -3.18
C GLU A 19 5.89 8.20 -3.24
N THR A 20 5.17 8.31 -4.36
CA THR A 20 4.10 9.30 -4.50
C THR A 20 3.03 9.12 -3.46
N LEU A 21 2.67 7.86 -3.15
CA LEU A 21 1.64 7.55 -2.16
C LEU A 21 2.16 7.60 -0.73
N GLY A 22 3.44 7.85 -0.52
CA GLY A 22 4.06 7.85 0.81
C GLY A 22 4.01 6.48 1.46
N LEU A 23 4.17 5.44 0.66
CA LEU A 23 4.05 4.05 1.09
C LEU A 23 5.16 3.65 2.06
N ARG A 24 4.78 3.03 3.17
CA ARG A 24 5.72 2.45 4.11
C ARG A 24 5.13 1.18 4.69
N CYS A 25 5.84 0.07 4.55
CA CYS A 25 5.43 -1.19 5.18
C CYS A 25 5.76 -1.12 6.66
N ILE A 26 4.74 -1.23 7.51
CA ILE A 26 4.95 -1.14 8.96
C ILE A 26 4.91 -2.50 9.65
N ARG A 27 4.33 -3.52 9.02
CA ARG A 27 4.33 -4.87 9.57
C ARG A 27 4.24 -5.89 8.45
N PHE A 28 5.03 -6.94 8.55
CA PHE A 28 4.98 -8.10 7.66
C PHE A 28 5.00 -9.38 8.48
N GLN A 29 4.12 -10.32 8.13
CA GLN A 29 4.04 -11.62 8.77
C GLN A 29 3.89 -12.67 7.68
N SER A 30 4.72 -13.71 7.74
CA SER A 30 4.68 -14.76 6.71
C SER A 30 3.68 -15.86 7.01
N GLU A 31 3.40 -16.12 8.29
CA GLU A 31 2.52 -17.24 8.67
C GLU A 31 1.65 -16.87 9.87
N PRO A 32 0.32 -16.70 9.73
CA PRO A 32 -0.36 -16.59 8.44
C PRO A 32 0.03 -15.32 7.69
N PRO A 33 -0.08 -15.30 6.36
CA PRO A 33 0.36 -14.15 5.58
C PRO A 33 -0.46 -12.89 5.88
N GLU A 34 0.24 -11.83 6.31
CA GLU A 34 -0.39 -10.54 6.57
C GLU A 34 0.62 -9.42 6.33
N ILE A 35 0.13 -8.30 5.85
CA ILE A 35 0.95 -7.09 5.71
C ILE A 35 0.13 -5.88 6.13
N GLU A 36 0.81 -4.91 6.72
CA GLU A 36 0.21 -3.62 7.02
C GLU A 36 1.07 -2.54 6.40
N ILE A 37 0.44 -1.67 5.62
CA ILE A 37 1.11 -0.58 4.93
C ILE A 37 0.43 0.73 5.30
N GLU A 38 1.25 1.74 5.55
CA GLU A 38 0.82 3.10 5.83
C GLU A 38 1.07 3.95 4.59
N PHE A 39 0.13 4.82 4.29
CA PHE A 39 0.22 5.76 3.17
C PHE A 39 0.04 7.18 3.67
N GLU A 40 0.55 8.15 2.91
CA GLU A 40 0.32 9.55 3.19
C GLU A 40 -0.66 10.11 2.14
N ALA A 41 -1.89 10.38 2.57
CA ALA A 41 -2.89 10.98 1.69
C ALA A 41 -2.70 12.50 1.69
N LYS A 42 -2.02 12.98 0.66
CA LYS A 42 -1.66 14.39 0.51
C LYS A 42 -2.85 15.22 0.06
N TYR A 43 -2.75 16.53 0.23
CA TYR A 43 -3.76 17.47 -0.25
C TYR A 43 -4.05 17.29 -1.74
N GLU A 44 -3.01 17.03 -2.54
CA GLU A 44 -3.15 16.85 -3.98
C GLU A 44 -4.00 15.64 -4.38
N PHE A 45 -4.24 14.72 -3.44
CA PHE A 45 -5.07 13.55 -3.69
C PHE A 45 -6.54 13.80 -3.34
N THR A 46 -6.88 15.02 -2.92
CA THR A 46 -8.20 15.31 -2.38
C THR A 46 -9.06 16.13 -3.33
N HIS A 47 -10.34 16.10 -3.07
CA HIS A 47 -11.33 17.01 -3.65
C HIS A 47 -12.16 17.62 -2.51
N SER A 48 -13.19 18.41 -2.85
CA SER A 48 -14.07 19.03 -1.85
C SER A 48 -13.28 19.84 -0.84
N GLU A 49 -12.44 20.75 -1.36
CA GLU A 49 -11.65 21.69 -0.55
C GLU A 49 -10.70 20.98 0.43
N GLY A 50 -10.10 19.88 0.00
CA GLY A 50 -9.14 19.14 0.80
C GLY A 50 -9.76 18.22 1.84
N GLN A 51 -11.07 18.01 1.81
CA GLN A 51 -11.76 17.24 2.84
C GLN A 51 -11.83 15.76 2.57
N VAL A 52 -11.79 15.33 1.31
CA VAL A 52 -12.02 13.94 0.93
C VAL A 52 -10.93 13.46 -0.02
N VAL A 53 -10.32 12.32 0.30
CA VAL A 53 -9.34 11.69 -0.60
C VAL A 53 -10.10 11.09 -1.78
N GLN A 54 -9.66 11.43 -2.99
CA GLN A 54 -10.30 10.95 -4.21
C GLN A 54 -10.21 9.42 -4.29
N GLY A 55 -11.32 8.76 -4.68
CA GLY A 55 -11.43 7.30 -4.60
C GLY A 55 -10.39 6.52 -5.38
N GLY A 56 -9.92 7.06 -6.51
CA GLY A 56 -8.86 6.41 -7.28
C GLY A 56 -7.55 6.30 -6.51
N PHE A 57 -7.23 7.28 -5.68
CA PHE A 57 -6.05 7.21 -4.82
C PHE A 57 -6.24 6.19 -3.72
N VAL A 58 -7.44 6.10 -3.15
CA VAL A 58 -7.74 5.07 -2.15
C VAL A 58 -7.62 3.68 -2.77
N ALA A 59 -8.11 3.50 -3.99
CA ALA A 59 -8.00 2.23 -4.70
C ALA A 59 -6.53 1.85 -4.93
N ALA A 60 -5.68 2.82 -5.28
CA ALA A 60 -4.24 2.58 -5.43
C ALA A 60 -3.61 2.12 -4.10
N MET A 61 -4.04 2.73 -3.00
CA MET A 61 -3.55 2.37 -1.66
C MET A 61 -4.05 0.97 -1.23
N LEU A 62 -5.17 0.51 -1.76
CA LEU A 62 -5.67 -0.84 -1.49
C LEU A 62 -4.98 -1.88 -2.38
N ASP A 63 -4.55 -1.47 -3.57
CA ASP A 63 -3.91 -2.36 -4.53
C ASP A 63 -2.47 -2.72 -4.13
N ALA A 64 -1.70 -1.74 -3.69
CA ALA A 64 -0.27 -1.90 -3.39
C ALA A 64 0.04 -2.99 -2.35
N PRO A 65 -0.71 -3.11 -1.24
CA PRO A 65 -0.40 -4.13 -0.23
C PRO A 65 -0.49 -5.56 -0.76
N MET A 66 -1.39 -5.81 -1.71
CA MET A 66 -1.53 -7.15 -2.28
C MET A 66 -0.26 -7.58 -2.99
N ALA A 67 0.32 -6.71 -3.80
CA ALA A 67 1.57 -6.98 -4.50
C ALA A 67 2.74 -7.11 -3.51
N HIS A 68 2.80 -6.21 -2.52
CA HIS A 68 3.88 -6.23 -1.53
C HIS A 68 3.87 -7.51 -0.69
N LEU A 69 2.68 -7.99 -0.33
CA LEU A 69 2.58 -9.23 0.43
C LEU A 69 3.17 -10.39 -0.38
N LEU A 70 2.80 -10.50 -1.64
CA LEU A 70 3.32 -11.55 -2.51
C LEU A 70 4.84 -11.44 -2.67
N MET A 71 5.36 -10.22 -2.88
CA MET A 71 6.79 -10.00 -3.00
C MET A 71 7.55 -10.41 -1.74
N GLY A 72 6.93 -10.22 -0.57
CA GLY A 72 7.53 -10.63 0.69
C GLY A 72 7.53 -12.13 0.91
N LEU A 73 6.51 -12.83 0.42
CA LEU A 73 6.36 -14.26 0.62
C LEU A 73 7.23 -15.11 -0.31
N TYR A 74 7.62 -14.58 -1.45
CA TYR A 74 8.42 -15.30 -2.44
C TYR A 74 9.88 -14.91 -2.31
N GLU A 75 10.77 -15.91 -2.27
CA GLU A 75 12.22 -15.66 -2.21
C GLU A 75 12.75 -15.09 -3.52
N GLU A 76 12.19 -15.57 -4.64
CA GLU A 76 12.59 -15.11 -5.96
C GLU A 76 11.92 -13.76 -6.27
N PRO A 77 12.62 -12.87 -7.00
CA PRO A 77 12.01 -11.62 -7.44
C PRO A 77 10.79 -11.90 -8.32
N ILE A 78 9.66 -11.34 -7.97
CA ILE A 78 8.43 -11.43 -8.76
C ILE A 78 7.89 -10.03 -8.99
N THR A 79 7.12 -9.90 -10.07
CA THR A 79 6.45 -8.63 -10.38
C THR A 79 4.95 -8.90 -10.48
N PRO A 80 4.23 -8.90 -9.35
CA PRO A 80 2.78 -9.09 -9.38
C PRO A 80 2.11 -7.93 -10.13
N MET A 81 1.14 -8.28 -10.97
CA MET A 81 0.37 -7.27 -11.69
C MET A 81 -1.10 -7.52 -11.49
N THR A 82 -1.84 -6.45 -11.19
CA THR A 82 -3.26 -6.54 -10.93
C THR A 82 -4.03 -6.83 -12.23
N LEU A 83 -4.85 -7.87 -12.19
CA LEU A 83 -5.76 -8.16 -13.29
C LEU A 83 -7.13 -7.54 -13.07
N ASP A 84 -7.55 -7.49 -11.81
CA ASP A 84 -8.90 -7.05 -11.48
C ASP A 84 -8.91 -6.59 -10.03
N ILE A 85 -9.62 -5.50 -9.75
CA ILE A 85 -9.81 -5.01 -8.40
C ILE A 85 -11.22 -4.45 -8.28
N ASN A 86 -11.90 -4.80 -7.20
CA ASN A 86 -13.23 -4.28 -6.89
C ASN A 86 -13.20 -3.61 -5.53
N VAL A 87 -13.60 -2.35 -5.47
CA VAL A 87 -13.56 -1.56 -4.24
C VAL A 87 -14.94 -1.01 -3.92
N SER A 88 -15.38 -1.23 -2.68
CA SER A 88 -16.61 -0.63 -2.17
C SER A 88 -16.25 0.46 -1.16
N TYR A 89 -16.69 1.68 -1.43
CA TYR A 89 -16.40 2.84 -0.60
C TYR A 89 -17.53 3.04 0.39
N LEU A 90 -17.30 2.67 1.65
CA LEU A 90 -18.35 2.72 2.67
C LEU A 90 -18.36 4.03 3.44
N ALA A 91 -17.25 4.77 3.39
CA ALA A 91 -17.12 6.06 4.07
C ALA A 91 -16.01 6.86 3.37
N PRO A 92 -16.06 8.20 3.44
CA PRO A 92 -14.97 9.01 2.89
C PRO A 92 -13.69 8.87 3.70
N SER A 93 -12.55 8.92 3.01
CA SER A 93 -11.23 8.95 3.66
C SER A 93 -10.78 10.38 3.79
N LYS A 94 -10.20 10.72 4.93
CA LYS A 94 -9.65 12.05 5.20
C LYS A 94 -8.18 12.09 4.84
N PRO A 95 -7.62 13.27 4.47
CA PRO A 95 -6.18 13.38 4.25
C PRO A 95 -5.40 13.10 5.52
N GLY A 96 -4.13 12.73 5.35
CA GLY A 96 -3.25 12.33 6.44
C GLY A 96 -2.81 10.90 6.27
N LYS A 97 -2.44 10.26 7.37
CA LYS A 97 -1.96 8.87 7.33
C LYS A 97 -3.13 7.90 7.27
N LEU A 98 -3.06 6.98 6.32
CA LEU A 98 -4.04 5.92 6.12
C LEU A 98 -3.32 4.57 6.12
N ASN A 99 -3.88 3.59 6.79
CA ASN A 99 -3.36 2.22 6.76
C ASN A 99 -4.47 1.19 6.92
#